data_c810b975396a8fde5aeab33e5aaf8bc1
#
_entry.id   c810b975396a8fde5aeab33e5aaf8bc1
#
_cell.length_a   1.000
_cell.length_b   1.000
_cell.length_c   1.000
_cell.angle_alpha   90.00
_cell.angle_beta   90.00
_cell.angle_gamma   90.00
#
_symmetry.space_group_name_H-M   'P 1'
#
loop_
_entity.id
_entity.type
_entity.pdbx_description
1 polymer ?
#
loop_
_entity_poly.entity_id
_entity_poly.type
_entity_poly.pdbx_seq_one_letter_code
_entity_poly.pdbx_strand_id
1 'polypeptide(L)'
;MSSSPKIIFVTGGVVSSLGKGIAGASLAAVLEARGLKVTIMKLDPYINVDPGTMSPIQHGEVFVTEDGAETDLDLGHYERFINAKMSKKNNFTTGRIYSDVIRKERRGDYLGATIQVIPHITNAIKERILQGCEGNDVTLVEIGGTVGDIESLPFLEAIRQLAVDIGRENALFMHLTLVPYLNTSGEVKTKPTQHSVKELLSIGIQPDILICRSEMGIPAHERHKIAMFCNVSENAVINMKDVDSIYKIPALLKSQYLDQLVVDRFHFDVPEADLSDWEQVLYQQANTTGEVTIGMVGKYVELHDAYKSVNEALKHGGLKNRLQVHIKYIDSEDVEVKGTDVLAGLDAILVPGGFGKRGIEGKIAAAKYARENGIPYLGICLGMQVALIEYARDVAGMAGANSTEFDPDTKYPVVALITEWKDESGKVEKRSDKSDLGGTMRLGGQLCHLQPGSKVRELYGQDDIVERHRHRYEVNNNLIKQITDKGLKIAGLSTDNKLVEIIENPNHPWFIGVQFHPEFTSNPRKGHPLFSGFIKAAKEYQDKHSR
;
A
#
# COMPACT_ATOMS: atom_id res chain seq x y z
N MET A 1 -32.49 -17.76 -0.37
CA MET A 1 -31.32 -18.43 0.22
C MET A 1 -30.11 -17.67 -0.34
N SER A 2 -29.26 -17.05 0.49
CA SER A 2 -28.03 -16.44 -0.02
C SER A 2 -27.16 -17.58 -0.58
N SER A 3 -26.65 -17.44 -1.79
CA SER A 3 -25.69 -18.39 -2.36
C SER A 3 -24.45 -18.46 -1.46
N SER A 4 -23.89 -19.67 -1.30
CA SER A 4 -22.62 -19.82 -0.59
C SER A 4 -21.54 -18.94 -1.21
N PRO A 5 -20.64 -18.30 -0.42
CA PRO A 5 -19.59 -17.45 -0.95
C PRO A 5 -18.63 -18.25 -1.83
N LYS A 6 -18.18 -17.68 -2.93
CA LYS A 6 -17.13 -18.26 -3.79
C LYS A 6 -15.77 -17.73 -3.34
N ILE A 7 -14.89 -18.64 -2.93
CA ILE A 7 -13.60 -18.27 -2.32
C ILE A 7 -12.43 -18.93 -3.05
N ILE A 8 -11.43 -18.13 -3.39
CA ILE A 8 -10.15 -18.58 -3.91
C ILE A 8 -9.11 -18.41 -2.80
N PHE A 9 -8.61 -19.49 -2.25
CA PHE A 9 -7.54 -19.48 -1.26
C PHE A 9 -6.19 -19.47 -1.97
N VAL A 10 -5.38 -18.44 -1.68
CA VAL A 10 -4.07 -18.25 -2.28
C VAL A 10 -3.00 -18.61 -1.24
N THR A 11 -2.29 -19.69 -1.48
CA THR A 11 -1.20 -20.16 -0.63
C THR A 11 0.14 -20.11 -1.38
N GLY A 12 1.25 -20.16 -0.68
CA GLY A 12 2.56 -20.22 -1.34
C GLY A 12 3.56 -21.04 -0.56
N GLY A 13 4.51 -21.59 -1.29
CA GLY A 13 5.56 -22.40 -0.71
C GLY A 13 6.93 -22.10 -1.31
N VAL A 14 7.94 -22.83 -0.87
CA VAL A 14 9.35 -22.74 -1.26
C VAL A 14 10.09 -21.56 -0.65
N VAL A 15 9.66 -20.31 -0.91
CA VAL A 15 10.31 -19.09 -0.42
C VAL A 15 9.29 -17.99 -0.12
N SER A 16 9.66 -17.07 0.77
CA SER A 16 8.93 -15.82 0.98
C SER A 16 9.07 -14.90 -0.26
N SER A 17 8.25 -13.85 -0.33
CA SER A 17 8.26 -12.86 -1.42
C SER A 17 8.11 -13.47 -2.83
N LEU A 18 7.42 -14.61 -2.92
CA LEU A 18 7.17 -15.31 -4.19
C LEU A 18 6.23 -14.55 -5.13
N GLY A 19 5.50 -13.55 -4.61
CA GLY A 19 4.58 -12.73 -5.39
C GLY A 19 3.12 -13.17 -5.30
N LYS A 20 2.71 -13.80 -4.18
CA LYS A 20 1.30 -14.18 -3.92
C LYS A 20 0.34 -13.00 -4.11
N GLY A 21 0.65 -11.85 -3.47
CA GLY A 21 -0.17 -10.64 -3.55
C GLY A 21 -0.37 -10.16 -4.98
N ILE A 22 0.71 -10.12 -5.75
CA ILE A 22 0.64 -9.68 -7.17
C ILE A 22 -0.11 -10.70 -8.04
N ALA A 23 0.10 -12.00 -7.84
CA ALA A 23 -0.62 -13.02 -8.59
C ALA A 23 -2.12 -13.00 -8.26
N GLY A 24 -2.47 -12.90 -6.97
CA GLY A 24 -3.86 -12.78 -6.51
C GLY A 24 -4.52 -11.50 -7.04
N ALA A 25 -3.85 -10.34 -6.89
CA ALA A 25 -4.35 -9.07 -7.39
C ALA A 25 -4.52 -9.06 -8.91
N SER A 26 -3.60 -9.68 -9.65
CA SER A 26 -3.70 -9.79 -11.11
C SER A 26 -4.87 -10.66 -11.55
N LEU A 27 -5.08 -11.80 -10.89
CA LEU A 27 -6.26 -12.64 -11.14
C LEU A 27 -7.54 -11.88 -10.80
N ALA A 28 -7.58 -11.21 -9.65
CA ALA A 28 -8.72 -10.40 -9.25
C ALA A 28 -9.04 -9.30 -10.27
N ALA A 29 -8.02 -8.63 -10.82
CA ALA A 29 -8.19 -7.62 -11.88
C ALA A 29 -8.79 -8.21 -13.15
N VAL A 30 -8.39 -9.42 -13.55
CA VAL A 30 -8.97 -10.11 -14.73
C VAL A 30 -10.42 -10.52 -14.47
N LEU A 31 -10.72 -11.00 -13.24
CA LEU A 31 -12.11 -11.36 -12.87
C LEU A 31 -13.00 -10.10 -12.77
N GLU A 32 -12.49 -9.00 -12.23
CA GLU A 32 -13.18 -7.70 -12.23
C GLU A 32 -13.46 -7.20 -13.67
N ALA A 33 -12.51 -7.39 -14.58
CA ALA A 33 -12.66 -7.06 -16.01
C ALA A 33 -13.70 -7.93 -16.74
N ARG A 34 -14.13 -9.05 -16.14
CA ARG A 34 -15.30 -9.85 -16.57
C ARG A 34 -16.62 -9.34 -15.98
N GLY A 35 -16.60 -8.29 -15.16
CA GLY A 35 -17.77 -7.71 -14.52
C GLY A 35 -18.12 -8.28 -13.16
N LEU A 36 -17.29 -9.16 -12.57
CA LEU A 36 -17.48 -9.70 -11.22
C LEU A 36 -17.11 -8.66 -10.14
N LYS A 37 -17.85 -8.66 -9.04
CA LYS A 37 -17.46 -7.93 -7.82
C LYS A 37 -16.44 -8.76 -7.05
N VAL A 38 -15.22 -8.28 -7.02
CA VAL A 38 -14.08 -8.99 -6.43
C VAL A 38 -13.54 -8.23 -5.24
N THR A 39 -13.15 -8.95 -4.19
CA THR A 39 -12.34 -8.42 -3.09
C THR A 39 -11.20 -9.36 -2.76
N ILE A 40 -10.18 -8.84 -2.07
CA ILE A 40 -9.02 -9.63 -1.64
C ILE A 40 -8.84 -9.44 -0.13
N MET A 41 -8.50 -10.52 0.56
CA MET A 41 -8.18 -10.52 1.98
C MET A 41 -6.75 -11.02 2.19
N LYS A 42 -6.05 -10.42 3.15
CA LYS A 42 -4.72 -10.83 3.60
C LYS A 42 -4.77 -11.36 5.02
N LEU A 43 -4.28 -12.56 5.22
CA LEU A 43 -4.13 -13.21 6.52
C LEU A 43 -2.65 -13.30 6.86
N ASP A 44 -2.21 -12.52 7.87
CA ASP A 44 -0.81 -12.43 8.24
C ASP A 44 -0.50 -13.29 9.48
N PRO A 45 0.49 -14.20 9.40
CA PRO A 45 0.74 -15.19 10.45
C PRO A 45 1.51 -14.66 11.67
N TYR A 46 1.94 -13.39 11.68
CA TYR A 46 2.65 -12.82 12.81
C TYR A 46 1.74 -12.50 14.01
N ILE A 47 2.35 -12.37 15.20
CA ILE A 47 1.66 -12.17 16.49
C ILE A 47 1.35 -10.70 16.80
N ASN A 48 1.87 -9.75 16.04
CA ASN A 48 1.48 -8.35 16.17
C ASN A 48 -0.04 -8.21 15.94
N VAL A 49 -0.71 -7.38 16.73
CA VAL A 49 -2.17 -7.17 16.60
C VAL A 49 -2.51 -6.49 15.27
N ASP A 50 -1.65 -5.55 14.87
CA ASP A 50 -1.65 -4.88 13.57
C ASP A 50 -0.21 -4.43 13.23
N PRO A 51 0.07 -4.02 11.98
CA PRO A 51 1.40 -3.58 11.57
C PRO A 51 1.75 -2.14 11.96
N GLY A 52 0.86 -1.38 12.59
CA GLY A 52 1.04 0.06 12.87
C GLY A 52 2.29 0.40 13.69
N THR A 53 2.76 -0.50 14.54
CA THR A 53 3.98 -0.34 15.36
C THR A 53 5.20 -1.09 14.81
N MET A 54 5.07 -1.78 13.69
CA MET A 54 6.15 -2.56 13.10
C MET A 54 7.17 -1.65 12.41
N SER A 55 8.43 -2.09 12.42
CA SER A 55 9.49 -1.35 11.75
C SER A 55 9.37 -1.46 10.22
N PRO A 56 9.34 -0.34 9.48
CA PRO A 56 9.36 -0.36 8.01
C PRO A 56 10.57 -1.10 7.41
N ILE A 57 11.65 -1.22 8.18
CA ILE A 57 12.85 -1.96 7.78
C ILE A 57 12.58 -3.47 7.65
N GLN A 58 11.70 -4.01 8.49
CA GLN A 58 11.40 -5.45 8.51
C GLN A 58 10.18 -5.82 7.67
N HIS A 59 9.19 -4.93 7.59
CA HIS A 59 7.87 -5.24 7.01
C HIS A 59 7.45 -4.34 5.84
N GLY A 60 8.30 -3.37 5.47
CA GLY A 60 7.94 -2.38 4.47
C GLY A 60 7.00 -1.30 5.02
N GLU A 61 6.31 -0.59 4.15
CA GLU A 61 5.38 0.47 4.55
C GLU A 61 4.15 -0.09 5.27
N VAL A 62 3.60 0.71 6.17
CA VAL A 62 2.25 0.49 6.72
C VAL A 62 1.25 1.17 5.79
N PHE A 63 0.41 0.37 5.13
CA PHE A 63 -0.65 0.88 4.27
C PHE A 63 -1.89 1.20 5.10
N VAL A 64 -2.56 2.32 4.81
CA VAL A 64 -3.76 2.74 5.54
C VAL A 64 -4.98 2.67 4.63
N THR A 65 -6.00 1.96 5.07
CA THR A 65 -7.29 1.85 4.37
C THR A 65 -8.16 3.10 4.58
N GLU A 66 -9.22 3.24 3.80
CA GLU A 66 -10.13 4.40 3.92
C GLU A 66 -10.83 4.45 5.28
N ASP A 67 -11.17 3.30 5.86
CA ASP A 67 -11.78 3.19 7.20
C ASP A 67 -10.75 3.19 8.36
N GLY A 68 -9.49 3.53 8.07
CA GLY A 68 -8.44 3.77 9.06
C GLY A 68 -7.79 2.52 9.63
N ALA A 69 -7.79 1.39 8.93
CA ALA A 69 -6.96 0.26 9.31
C ALA A 69 -5.51 0.49 8.90
N GLU A 70 -4.58 0.24 9.82
CA GLU A 70 -3.16 0.08 9.51
C GLU A 70 -2.92 -1.39 9.11
N THR A 71 -2.40 -1.60 7.91
CA THR A 71 -2.36 -2.92 7.26
C THR A 71 -1.01 -3.18 6.60
N ASP A 72 -0.81 -4.43 6.20
CA ASP A 72 0.32 -4.83 5.37
C ASP A 72 0.33 -4.11 4.01
N LEU A 73 1.53 -3.91 3.45
CA LEU A 73 1.74 -3.23 2.17
C LEU A 73 1.04 -3.91 0.98
N ASP A 74 0.72 -5.20 1.10
CA ASP A 74 0.03 -5.94 0.04
C ASP A 74 -1.37 -5.38 -0.26
N LEU A 75 -2.05 -4.77 0.74
CA LEU A 75 -3.33 -4.11 0.49
C LEU A 75 -3.21 -2.95 -0.49
N GLY A 76 -2.09 -2.25 -0.50
CA GLY A 76 -1.76 -1.26 -1.51
C GLY A 76 -1.66 -1.87 -2.91
N HIS A 77 -1.05 -3.06 -3.04
CA HIS A 77 -1.05 -3.78 -4.32
C HIS A 77 -2.47 -4.10 -4.76
N TYR A 78 -3.33 -4.59 -3.86
CA TYR A 78 -4.71 -4.93 -4.20
C TYR A 78 -5.46 -3.71 -4.76
N GLU A 79 -5.45 -2.57 -4.07
CA GLU A 79 -6.12 -1.35 -4.53
C GLU A 79 -5.53 -0.75 -5.82
N ARG A 80 -4.28 -1.04 -6.16
CA ARG A 80 -3.70 -0.65 -7.44
C ARG A 80 -4.20 -1.51 -8.61
N PHE A 81 -4.57 -2.76 -8.34
CA PHE A 81 -5.02 -3.71 -9.36
C PHE A 81 -6.54 -3.74 -9.54
N ILE A 82 -7.33 -3.63 -8.47
CA ILE A 82 -8.80 -3.67 -8.54
C ILE A 82 -9.40 -2.32 -8.10
N ASN A 83 -10.66 -2.09 -8.46
CA ASN A 83 -11.37 -0.86 -8.07
C ASN A 83 -11.98 -0.95 -6.66
N ALA A 84 -12.06 -2.14 -6.08
CA ALA A 84 -12.55 -2.31 -4.72
C ALA A 84 -11.62 -1.64 -3.72
N LYS A 85 -12.19 -0.84 -2.80
CA LYS A 85 -11.46 -0.27 -1.69
C LYS A 85 -11.32 -1.28 -0.56
N MET A 86 -10.12 -1.39 -0.03
CA MET A 86 -9.84 -2.25 1.12
C MET A 86 -10.30 -1.60 2.42
N SER A 87 -10.64 -2.43 3.39
CA SER A 87 -11.15 -2.04 4.70
C SER A 87 -10.57 -2.90 5.82
N LYS A 88 -10.95 -2.65 7.06
CA LYS A 88 -10.63 -3.48 8.23
C LYS A 88 -11.01 -4.95 8.07
N LYS A 89 -11.96 -5.27 7.16
CA LYS A 89 -12.36 -6.64 6.86
C LYS A 89 -11.34 -7.38 5.98
N ASN A 90 -10.46 -6.66 5.29
CA ASN A 90 -9.57 -7.22 4.28
C ASN A 90 -8.19 -7.64 4.82
N ASN A 91 -7.85 -7.29 6.06
CA ASN A 91 -6.59 -7.71 6.67
C ASN A 91 -6.79 -8.06 8.14
N PHE A 92 -6.25 -9.18 8.57
CA PHE A 92 -6.11 -9.50 9.99
C PHE A 92 -4.94 -10.44 10.25
N THR A 93 -4.39 -10.34 11.44
CA THR A 93 -3.20 -11.06 11.89
C THR A 93 -3.56 -12.19 12.84
N THR A 94 -2.66 -13.16 13.00
CA THR A 94 -2.76 -14.16 14.07
C THR A 94 -2.92 -13.49 15.42
N GLY A 95 -2.11 -12.46 15.72
CA GLY A 95 -2.18 -11.74 17.00
C GLY A 95 -3.56 -11.13 17.26
N ARG A 96 -4.20 -10.57 16.24
CA ARG A 96 -5.56 -10.03 16.35
C ARG A 96 -6.58 -11.11 16.71
N ILE A 97 -6.53 -12.26 16.02
CA ILE A 97 -7.42 -13.40 16.27
C ILE A 97 -7.26 -13.90 17.70
N TYR A 98 -6.02 -14.15 18.14
CA TYR A 98 -5.74 -14.63 19.50
C TYR A 98 -6.17 -13.62 20.56
N SER A 99 -5.88 -12.33 20.35
CA SER A 99 -6.31 -11.27 21.26
C SER A 99 -7.84 -11.24 21.44
N ASP A 100 -8.59 -11.37 20.35
CA ASP A 100 -10.05 -11.37 20.38
C ASP A 100 -10.61 -12.62 21.10
N VAL A 101 -10.04 -13.80 20.85
CA VAL A 101 -10.45 -15.05 21.51
C VAL A 101 -10.11 -15.03 22.99
N ILE A 102 -8.90 -14.58 23.38
CA ILE A 102 -8.49 -14.45 24.79
C ILE A 102 -9.40 -13.44 25.51
N ARG A 103 -9.74 -12.32 24.88
CA ARG A 103 -10.66 -11.32 25.46
C ARG A 103 -12.06 -11.90 25.69
N LYS A 104 -12.60 -12.70 24.75
CA LYS A 104 -13.87 -13.42 24.90
C LYS A 104 -13.80 -14.42 26.07
N GLU A 105 -12.68 -15.17 26.18
CA GLU A 105 -12.45 -16.11 27.29
C GLU A 105 -12.47 -15.37 28.64
N ARG A 106 -11.72 -14.28 28.78
CA ARG A 106 -11.66 -13.49 30.00
C ARG A 106 -12.99 -12.85 30.39
N ARG A 107 -13.87 -12.58 29.46
CA ARG A 107 -15.25 -12.11 29.74
C ARG A 107 -16.21 -13.23 30.13
N GLY A 108 -15.82 -14.50 29.97
CA GLY A 108 -16.67 -15.65 30.25
C GLY A 108 -17.61 -16.05 29.09
N ASP A 109 -17.39 -15.53 27.87
CA ASP A 109 -18.24 -15.78 26.72
C ASP A 109 -18.30 -17.28 26.34
N TYR A 110 -17.32 -18.07 26.74
CA TYR A 110 -17.24 -19.51 26.49
C TYR A 110 -17.76 -20.38 27.65
N LEU A 111 -18.37 -19.80 28.68
CA LEU A 111 -19.06 -20.50 29.78
C LEU A 111 -18.19 -21.58 30.47
N GLY A 112 -16.89 -21.35 30.59
CA GLY A 112 -15.96 -22.26 31.25
C GLY A 112 -15.42 -23.40 30.39
N ALA A 113 -15.67 -23.38 29.07
CA ALA A 113 -15.08 -24.35 28.15
C ALA A 113 -13.55 -24.22 28.09
N THR A 114 -12.86 -25.33 27.83
CA THR A 114 -11.45 -25.33 27.50
C THR A 114 -11.24 -24.78 26.10
N ILE A 115 -10.52 -23.65 25.99
CA ILE A 115 -10.28 -22.97 24.73
C ILE A 115 -9.02 -23.53 24.06
N GLN A 116 -9.15 -23.96 22.80
CA GLN A 116 -8.10 -24.60 22.01
C GLN A 116 -7.98 -23.95 20.63
N VAL A 117 -6.85 -24.19 19.94
CA VAL A 117 -6.67 -23.70 18.56
C VAL A 117 -7.80 -24.22 17.67
N ILE A 118 -8.08 -25.52 17.73
CA ILE A 118 -9.24 -26.15 17.10
C ILE A 118 -10.25 -26.48 18.21
N PRO A 119 -11.51 -26.01 18.17
CA PRO A 119 -12.13 -25.24 17.07
C PRO A 119 -12.11 -23.70 17.26
N HIS A 120 -11.64 -23.15 18.39
CA HIS A 120 -11.95 -21.77 18.76
C HIS A 120 -11.22 -20.73 17.88
N ILE A 121 -9.90 -20.91 17.69
CA ILE A 121 -9.11 -20.03 16.80
C ILE A 121 -9.52 -20.25 15.35
N THR A 122 -9.66 -21.49 14.91
CA THR A 122 -10.07 -21.78 13.52
C THR A 122 -11.47 -21.25 13.21
N ASN A 123 -12.43 -21.33 14.14
CA ASN A 123 -13.75 -20.74 13.96
C ASN A 123 -13.70 -19.21 13.89
N ALA A 124 -12.89 -18.55 14.74
CA ALA A 124 -12.73 -17.11 14.68
C ALA A 124 -12.12 -16.65 13.34
N ILE A 125 -11.18 -17.40 12.78
CA ILE A 125 -10.62 -17.15 11.43
C ILE A 125 -11.70 -17.32 10.36
N LYS A 126 -12.45 -18.44 10.37
CA LYS A 126 -13.53 -18.71 9.41
C LYS A 126 -14.61 -17.62 9.42
N GLU A 127 -15.05 -17.20 10.62
CA GLU A 127 -16.02 -16.11 10.79
C GLU A 127 -15.55 -14.81 10.13
N ARG A 128 -14.29 -14.42 10.32
CA ARG A 128 -13.73 -13.20 9.70
C ARG A 128 -13.62 -13.31 8.18
N ILE A 129 -13.23 -14.48 7.66
CA ILE A 129 -13.20 -14.71 6.22
C ILE A 129 -14.61 -14.54 5.64
N LEU A 130 -15.62 -15.17 6.24
CA LEU A 130 -17.01 -15.07 5.78
C LEU A 130 -17.55 -13.63 5.82
N GLN A 131 -17.21 -12.85 6.87
CA GLN A 131 -17.56 -11.43 6.96
C GLN A 131 -16.92 -10.60 5.83
N GLY A 132 -15.70 -10.95 5.40
CA GLY A 132 -15.03 -10.30 4.29
C GLY A 132 -15.59 -10.66 2.91
N CYS A 133 -16.30 -11.79 2.81
CA CYS A 133 -16.94 -12.21 1.55
C CYS A 133 -18.25 -11.46 1.25
N GLU A 134 -18.86 -10.80 2.24
CA GLU A 134 -20.16 -10.17 2.10
C GLU A 134 -20.20 -9.14 0.95
N GLY A 135 -21.20 -9.26 0.08
CA GLY A 135 -21.46 -8.31 -1.01
C GLY A 135 -20.56 -8.48 -2.24
N ASN A 136 -19.72 -9.52 -2.28
CA ASN A 136 -18.84 -9.83 -3.40
C ASN A 136 -19.26 -11.13 -4.08
N ASP A 137 -19.02 -11.23 -5.39
CA ASP A 137 -19.27 -12.44 -6.18
C ASP A 137 -18.17 -13.49 -5.92
N VAL A 138 -16.93 -13.03 -5.78
CA VAL A 138 -15.76 -13.86 -5.48
C VAL A 138 -14.79 -13.12 -4.55
N THR A 139 -14.24 -13.85 -3.59
CA THR A 139 -13.24 -13.34 -2.64
C THR A 139 -11.95 -14.15 -2.77
N LEU A 140 -10.84 -13.46 -2.97
CA LEU A 140 -9.51 -14.07 -2.87
C LEU A 140 -9.02 -13.93 -1.43
N VAL A 141 -8.51 -14.99 -0.84
CA VAL A 141 -7.98 -15.02 0.53
C VAL A 141 -6.52 -15.44 0.47
N GLU A 142 -5.62 -14.47 0.59
CA GLU A 142 -4.19 -14.73 0.60
C GLU A 142 -3.71 -15.11 1.99
N ILE A 143 -3.07 -16.27 2.08
CA ILE A 143 -2.43 -16.75 3.30
C ILE A 143 -0.97 -16.29 3.31
N GLY A 144 -0.63 -15.45 4.29
CA GLY A 144 0.74 -15.01 4.53
C GLY A 144 1.65 -16.16 4.98
N GLY A 145 2.95 -15.94 4.88
CA GLY A 145 3.95 -16.97 5.19
C GLY A 145 4.12 -18.02 4.09
N THR A 146 4.84 -19.08 4.43
CA THR A 146 5.17 -20.19 3.55
C THR A 146 4.51 -21.47 4.07
N VAL A 147 3.94 -22.27 3.18
CA VAL A 147 3.40 -23.59 3.55
C VAL A 147 4.53 -24.46 4.09
N GLY A 148 4.34 -25.00 5.29
CA GLY A 148 5.36 -25.70 6.08
C GLY A 148 5.83 -24.90 7.30
N ASP A 149 5.64 -23.57 7.32
CA ASP A 149 5.96 -22.76 8.48
C ASP A 149 4.90 -22.92 9.57
N ILE A 150 5.35 -23.02 10.82
CA ILE A 150 4.49 -23.27 11.99
C ILE A 150 3.46 -22.15 12.20
N GLU A 151 3.83 -20.92 11.87
CA GLU A 151 3.02 -19.73 12.04
C GLU A 151 1.76 -19.75 11.18
N SER A 152 1.82 -20.37 10.00
CA SER A 152 0.72 -20.40 9.03
C SER A 152 -0.29 -21.53 9.30
N LEU A 153 0.05 -22.51 10.15
CA LEU A 153 -0.77 -23.71 10.37
C LEU A 153 -2.22 -23.41 10.81
N PRO A 154 -2.50 -22.48 11.76
CA PRO A 154 -3.87 -22.18 12.15
C PRO A 154 -4.72 -21.64 11.00
N PHE A 155 -4.14 -20.83 10.10
CA PHE A 155 -4.82 -20.33 8.91
C PHE A 155 -5.07 -21.46 7.90
N LEU A 156 -4.07 -22.29 7.62
CA LEU A 156 -4.18 -23.41 6.69
C LEU A 156 -5.25 -24.41 7.17
N GLU A 157 -5.27 -24.73 8.47
CA GLU A 157 -6.31 -25.57 9.05
C GLU A 157 -7.70 -24.93 8.95
N ALA A 158 -7.83 -23.63 9.22
CA ALA A 158 -9.10 -22.92 9.12
C ALA A 158 -9.66 -22.92 7.69
N ILE A 159 -8.83 -22.65 6.66
CA ILE A 159 -9.29 -22.65 5.26
C ILE A 159 -9.61 -24.05 4.76
N ARG A 160 -8.89 -25.09 5.24
CA ARG A 160 -9.23 -26.48 4.96
C ARG A 160 -10.62 -26.83 5.48
N GLN A 161 -10.92 -26.45 6.74
CA GLN A 161 -12.24 -26.64 7.33
C GLN A 161 -13.31 -25.83 6.58
N LEU A 162 -13.04 -24.55 6.33
CA LEU A 162 -13.99 -23.65 5.67
C LEU A 162 -14.40 -24.16 4.28
N ALA A 163 -13.47 -24.72 3.52
CA ALA A 163 -13.77 -25.30 2.21
C ALA A 163 -14.74 -26.49 2.28
N VAL A 164 -14.75 -27.23 3.41
CA VAL A 164 -15.74 -28.29 3.66
C VAL A 164 -17.08 -27.67 4.08
N ASP A 165 -17.04 -26.67 4.96
CA ASP A 165 -18.24 -26.02 5.50
C ASP A 165 -19.09 -25.34 4.42
N ILE A 166 -18.44 -24.66 3.44
CA ILE A 166 -19.14 -23.95 2.35
C ILE A 166 -19.45 -24.86 1.14
N GLY A 167 -18.88 -26.07 1.10
CA GLY A 167 -18.91 -26.99 -0.04
C GLY A 167 -17.71 -26.79 -0.96
N ARG A 168 -17.08 -27.90 -1.34
CA ARG A 168 -15.84 -27.89 -2.18
C ARG A 168 -16.04 -27.23 -3.55
N GLU A 169 -17.27 -27.21 -4.07
CA GLU A 169 -17.63 -26.51 -5.30
C GLU A 169 -17.59 -24.98 -5.18
N ASN A 170 -17.57 -24.46 -3.95
CA ASN A 170 -17.51 -23.04 -3.65
C ASN A 170 -16.09 -22.57 -3.23
N ALA A 171 -15.14 -23.50 -3.17
CA ALA A 171 -13.75 -23.24 -2.80
C ALA A 171 -12.80 -23.66 -3.92
N LEU A 172 -11.77 -22.83 -4.14
CA LEU A 172 -10.67 -23.11 -5.06
C LEU A 172 -9.34 -22.83 -4.36
N PHE A 173 -8.40 -23.75 -4.43
CA PHE A 173 -7.06 -23.58 -3.87
C PHE A 173 -6.04 -23.30 -4.99
N MET A 174 -5.48 -22.11 -4.99
CA MET A 174 -4.41 -21.67 -5.86
C MET A 174 -3.10 -21.63 -5.07
N HIS A 175 -2.12 -22.41 -5.49
CA HIS A 175 -0.84 -22.51 -4.80
C HIS A 175 0.31 -21.99 -5.64
N LEU A 176 1.04 -21.00 -5.12
CA LEU A 176 2.24 -20.45 -5.76
C LEU A 176 3.47 -21.23 -5.37
N THR A 177 4.31 -21.53 -6.36
CA THR A 177 5.59 -22.21 -6.19
C THR A 177 6.68 -21.57 -7.03
N LEU A 178 7.93 -21.95 -6.76
CA LEU A 178 9.09 -21.54 -7.54
C LEU A 178 9.59 -22.72 -8.40
N VAL A 179 9.81 -22.45 -9.67
CA VAL A 179 10.50 -23.36 -10.61
C VAL A 179 11.82 -22.69 -11.00
N PRO A 180 12.90 -22.91 -10.22
CA PRO A 180 14.16 -22.23 -10.46
C PRO A 180 14.84 -22.76 -11.72
N TYR A 181 15.53 -21.87 -12.43
CA TYR A 181 16.43 -22.21 -13.52
C TYR A 181 17.86 -22.32 -12.98
N LEU A 182 18.52 -23.44 -13.26
CA LEU A 182 19.91 -23.64 -12.88
C LEU A 182 20.83 -23.38 -14.07
N ASN A 183 21.53 -22.25 -14.05
CA ASN A 183 22.47 -21.86 -15.10
C ASN A 183 23.56 -22.92 -15.38
N THR A 184 23.98 -23.65 -14.33
CA THR A 184 25.02 -24.69 -14.42
C THR A 184 24.58 -25.89 -15.23
N SER A 185 23.31 -26.27 -15.20
CA SER A 185 22.75 -27.41 -15.95
C SER A 185 21.89 -26.99 -17.14
N GLY A 186 21.59 -25.70 -17.30
CA GLY A 186 20.79 -25.20 -18.40
C GLY A 186 19.32 -25.66 -18.39
N GLU A 187 18.75 -25.95 -17.22
CA GLU A 187 17.43 -26.53 -17.10
C GLU A 187 16.63 -25.97 -15.90
N VAL A 188 15.31 -26.01 -15.98
CA VAL A 188 14.41 -25.71 -14.86
C VAL A 188 14.31 -26.92 -13.92
N LYS A 189 14.10 -26.68 -12.63
CA LYS A 189 13.98 -27.72 -11.60
C LYS A 189 12.58 -27.72 -10.99
N THR A 190 11.86 -28.84 -11.15
CA THR A 190 10.48 -29.01 -10.67
C THR A 190 10.37 -29.57 -9.24
N LYS A 191 11.47 -30.05 -8.67
CA LYS A 191 11.48 -30.63 -7.31
C LYS A 191 11.00 -29.69 -6.21
N PRO A 192 11.38 -28.40 -6.17
CA PRO A 192 10.87 -27.47 -5.16
C PRO A 192 9.33 -27.37 -5.19
N THR A 193 8.74 -27.28 -6.38
CA THR A 193 7.27 -27.30 -6.57
C THR A 193 6.64 -28.57 -6.04
N GLN A 194 7.20 -29.75 -6.39
CA GLN A 194 6.68 -31.05 -5.92
C GLN A 194 6.70 -31.16 -4.38
N HIS A 195 7.79 -30.69 -3.74
CA HIS A 195 7.91 -30.71 -2.28
C HIS A 195 6.92 -29.76 -1.64
N SER A 196 6.77 -28.54 -2.15
CA SER A 196 5.82 -27.56 -1.62
C SER A 196 4.37 -28.06 -1.69
N VAL A 197 3.98 -28.68 -2.80
CA VAL A 197 2.65 -29.27 -2.93
C VAL A 197 2.50 -30.47 -1.98
N LYS A 198 3.55 -31.28 -1.77
CA LYS A 198 3.49 -32.38 -0.80
C LYS A 198 3.24 -31.89 0.63
N GLU A 199 3.89 -30.79 1.03
CA GLU A 199 3.62 -30.17 2.33
C GLU A 199 2.16 -29.70 2.45
N LEU A 200 1.61 -29.06 1.41
CA LEU A 200 0.21 -28.63 1.38
C LEU A 200 -0.76 -29.83 1.49
N LEU A 201 -0.46 -30.92 0.77
CA LEU A 201 -1.20 -32.17 0.84
C LEU A 201 -1.17 -32.82 2.23
N SER A 202 -0.05 -32.71 2.96
CA SER A 202 0.07 -33.25 4.33
C SER A 202 -0.87 -32.57 5.32
N ILE A 203 -1.30 -31.33 5.02
CA ILE A 203 -2.29 -30.57 5.79
C ILE A 203 -3.74 -30.95 5.35
N GLY A 204 -3.88 -31.71 4.27
CA GLY A 204 -5.19 -32.12 3.71
C GLY A 204 -5.75 -31.14 2.68
N ILE A 205 -4.91 -30.30 2.08
CA ILE A 205 -5.30 -29.37 1.02
C ILE A 205 -4.71 -29.84 -0.32
N GLN A 206 -5.56 -30.21 -1.27
CA GLN A 206 -5.19 -30.45 -2.65
C GLN A 206 -5.32 -29.12 -3.43
N PRO A 207 -4.24 -28.59 -4.04
CA PRO A 207 -4.36 -27.43 -4.93
C PRO A 207 -5.17 -27.78 -6.18
N ASP A 208 -6.02 -26.86 -6.60
CA ASP A 208 -6.75 -26.94 -7.86
C ASP A 208 -5.93 -26.30 -9.00
N ILE A 209 -5.15 -25.27 -8.68
CA ILE A 209 -4.31 -24.50 -9.62
C ILE A 209 -2.92 -24.30 -9.03
N LEU A 210 -1.91 -24.46 -9.86
CA LEU A 210 -0.51 -24.13 -9.54
C LEU A 210 -0.05 -22.92 -10.33
N ILE A 211 0.42 -21.87 -9.64
CA ILE A 211 1.12 -20.76 -10.25
C ILE A 211 2.62 -20.98 -10.05
N CYS A 212 3.30 -21.27 -11.13
CA CYS A 212 4.74 -21.57 -11.13
C CYS A 212 5.54 -20.35 -11.53
N ARG A 213 6.12 -19.63 -10.56
CA ARG A 213 7.03 -18.53 -10.84
C ARG A 213 8.36 -19.06 -11.37
N SER A 214 8.89 -18.45 -12.42
CA SER A 214 10.15 -18.84 -13.04
C SER A 214 10.79 -17.66 -13.78
N GLU A 215 12.12 -17.61 -13.82
CA GLU A 215 12.84 -16.63 -14.65
C GLU A 215 12.63 -16.90 -16.14
N MET A 216 12.56 -18.17 -16.50
CA MET A 216 12.40 -18.65 -17.86
C MET A 216 11.04 -19.30 -18.07
N GLY A 217 10.60 -19.44 -19.32
CA GLY A 217 9.42 -20.24 -19.63
C GLY A 217 9.60 -21.70 -19.21
N ILE A 218 8.54 -22.31 -18.68
CA ILE A 218 8.54 -23.72 -18.29
C ILE A 218 8.26 -24.57 -19.54
N PRO A 219 9.18 -25.47 -19.96
CA PRO A 219 8.95 -26.34 -21.11
C PRO A 219 7.72 -27.24 -20.91
N ALA A 220 7.05 -27.62 -22.00
CA ALA A 220 5.83 -28.41 -21.94
C ALA A 220 6.02 -29.75 -21.20
N HIS A 221 7.13 -30.45 -21.42
CA HIS A 221 7.42 -31.71 -20.73
C HIS A 221 7.62 -31.54 -19.22
N GLU A 222 8.19 -30.42 -18.76
CA GLU A 222 8.32 -30.14 -17.32
C GLU A 222 6.97 -29.69 -16.73
N ARG A 223 6.14 -28.97 -17.50
CA ARG A 223 4.79 -28.64 -17.10
C ARG A 223 3.93 -29.90 -16.93
N HIS A 224 3.99 -30.82 -17.87
CA HIS A 224 3.33 -32.14 -17.78
C HIS A 224 3.80 -32.93 -16.53
N LYS A 225 5.11 -32.94 -16.28
CA LYS A 225 5.70 -33.57 -15.10
C LYS A 225 5.21 -32.94 -13.78
N ILE A 226 5.14 -31.59 -13.69
CA ILE A 226 4.57 -30.89 -12.53
C ILE A 226 3.12 -31.34 -12.34
N ALA A 227 2.30 -31.29 -13.37
CA ALA A 227 0.90 -31.69 -13.34
C ALA A 227 0.72 -33.11 -12.78
N MET A 228 1.48 -34.07 -13.31
CA MET A 228 1.45 -35.47 -12.88
C MET A 228 1.84 -35.65 -11.40
N PHE A 229 2.96 -35.04 -10.96
CA PHE A 229 3.45 -35.22 -9.58
C PHE A 229 2.64 -34.45 -8.54
N CYS A 230 1.96 -33.38 -8.95
CA CYS A 230 1.16 -32.52 -8.05
C CYS A 230 -0.34 -32.85 -8.12
N ASN A 231 -0.75 -33.85 -8.92
CA ASN A 231 -2.14 -34.26 -9.11
C ASN A 231 -3.07 -33.11 -9.49
N VAL A 232 -2.64 -32.32 -10.48
CA VAL A 232 -3.42 -31.23 -11.09
C VAL A 232 -3.50 -31.44 -12.60
N SER A 233 -4.50 -30.86 -13.25
CA SER A 233 -4.58 -30.89 -14.72
C SER A 233 -3.48 -30.01 -15.32
N GLU A 234 -2.98 -30.37 -16.50
CA GLU A 234 -1.87 -29.65 -17.14
C GLU A 234 -2.21 -28.21 -17.48
N ASN A 235 -3.47 -27.91 -17.82
CA ASN A 235 -3.97 -26.56 -18.04
C ASN A 235 -4.09 -25.72 -16.76
N ALA A 236 -4.05 -26.35 -15.58
CA ALA A 236 -4.02 -25.68 -14.28
C ALA A 236 -2.60 -25.43 -13.76
N VAL A 237 -1.56 -25.77 -14.52
CA VAL A 237 -0.17 -25.40 -14.25
C VAL A 237 0.14 -24.12 -15.03
N ILE A 238 0.04 -22.99 -14.37
CA ILE A 238 0.21 -21.66 -14.95
C ILE A 238 1.66 -21.19 -14.76
N ASN A 239 2.29 -20.78 -15.83
CA ASN A 239 3.63 -20.21 -15.79
C ASN A 239 3.58 -18.70 -15.54
N MET A 240 4.00 -18.24 -14.39
CA MET A 240 4.22 -16.83 -14.08
C MET A 240 5.68 -16.47 -14.25
N LYS A 241 6.07 -16.22 -15.52
CA LYS A 241 7.43 -15.78 -15.84
C LYS A 241 7.70 -14.40 -15.27
N ASP A 242 8.93 -14.18 -14.78
CA ASP A 242 9.37 -12.86 -14.34
C ASP A 242 9.27 -11.83 -15.47
N VAL A 243 8.74 -10.68 -15.15
CA VAL A 243 8.45 -9.58 -16.08
C VAL A 243 9.08 -8.28 -15.57
N ASP A 244 9.36 -7.37 -16.49
CA ASP A 244 9.91 -6.03 -16.19
C ASP A 244 8.88 -5.06 -15.59
N SER A 245 7.59 -5.37 -15.72
CA SER A 245 6.49 -4.62 -15.13
C SER A 245 5.41 -5.55 -14.59
N ILE A 246 5.03 -5.37 -13.33
CA ILE A 246 3.96 -6.15 -12.69
C ILE A 246 2.61 -5.97 -13.39
N TYR A 247 2.41 -4.87 -14.11
CA TYR A 247 1.19 -4.59 -14.87
C TYR A 247 1.02 -5.45 -16.14
N LYS A 248 2.05 -6.22 -16.53
CA LYS A 248 1.95 -7.26 -17.58
C LYS A 248 1.31 -8.56 -17.10
N ILE A 249 1.28 -8.79 -15.77
CA ILE A 249 0.84 -10.07 -15.20
C ILE A 249 -0.64 -10.35 -15.47
N PRO A 250 -1.60 -9.40 -15.37
CA PRO A 250 -3.00 -9.67 -15.72
C PRO A 250 -3.17 -10.27 -17.13
N ALA A 251 -2.54 -9.68 -18.14
CA ALA A 251 -2.56 -10.19 -19.51
C ALA A 251 -1.85 -11.56 -19.64
N LEU A 252 -0.74 -11.77 -18.92
CA LEU A 252 -0.01 -13.04 -18.89
C LEU A 252 -0.88 -14.18 -18.32
N LEU A 253 -1.62 -13.92 -17.24
CA LEU A 253 -2.51 -14.92 -16.62
C LEU A 253 -3.73 -15.19 -17.51
N LYS A 254 -4.36 -14.15 -18.09
CA LYS A 254 -5.46 -14.29 -19.05
C LYS A 254 -5.04 -15.11 -20.27
N SER A 255 -3.83 -14.88 -20.82
CA SER A 255 -3.33 -15.62 -21.99
C SER A 255 -3.18 -17.13 -21.76
N GLN A 256 -3.16 -17.56 -20.50
CA GLN A 256 -3.13 -18.97 -20.09
C GLN A 256 -4.48 -19.45 -19.57
N TYR A 257 -5.56 -18.68 -19.79
CA TYR A 257 -6.93 -19.01 -19.41
C TYR A 257 -7.15 -19.24 -17.91
N LEU A 258 -6.35 -18.62 -17.03
CA LEU A 258 -6.49 -18.77 -15.59
C LEU A 258 -7.86 -18.29 -15.10
N ASP A 259 -8.32 -17.17 -15.60
CA ASP A 259 -9.65 -16.62 -15.31
C ASP A 259 -10.77 -17.55 -15.78
N GLN A 260 -10.61 -18.23 -16.92
CA GLN A 260 -11.58 -19.18 -17.42
C GLN A 260 -11.68 -20.42 -16.51
N LEU A 261 -10.55 -20.91 -15.97
CA LEU A 261 -10.57 -22.00 -14.98
C LEU A 261 -11.41 -21.63 -13.75
N VAL A 262 -11.33 -20.38 -13.29
CA VAL A 262 -12.13 -19.87 -12.16
C VAL A 262 -13.61 -19.76 -12.54
N VAL A 263 -13.91 -19.21 -13.70
CA VAL A 263 -15.28 -19.05 -14.23
C VAL A 263 -15.96 -20.42 -14.36
N ASP A 264 -15.28 -21.39 -14.95
CA ASP A 264 -15.77 -22.76 -15.12
C ASP A 264 -16.01 -23.44 -13.77
N ARG A 265 -15.06 -23.28 -12.83
CA ARG A 265 -15.13 -23.89 -11.48
C ARG A 265 -16.32 -23.39 -10.69
N PHE A 266 -16.62 -22.10 -10.75
CA PHE A 266 -17.70 -21.46 -9.99
C PHE A 266 -19.00 -21.33 -10.78
N HIS A 267 -19.00 -21.75 -12.04
CA HIS A 267 -20.16 -21.69 -12.95
C HIS A 267 -20.70 -20.26 -13.12
N PHE A 268 -19.78 -19.29 -13.26
CA PHE A 268 -20.16 -17.92 -13.56
C PHE A 268 -20.58 -17.78 -15.03
N ASP A 269 -21.68 -17.06 -15.27
CA ASP A 269 -22.12 -16.66 -16.61
C ASP A 269 -21.71 -15.19 -16.84
N VAL A 270 -20.49 -14.99 -17.31
CA VAL A 270 -19.87 -13.67 -17.47
C VAL A 270 -19.09 -13.60 -18.80
N PRO A 271 -18.98 -12.40 -19.41
CA PRO A 271 -18.23 -12.23 -20.65
C PRO A 271 -16.73 -12.49 -20.47
N GLU A 272 -16.00 -12.48 -21.58
CA GLU A 272 -14.54 -12.44 -21.52
C GLU A 272 -14.03 -11.11 -20.92
N ALA A 273 -12.86 -11.17 -20.30
CA ALA A 273 -12.25 -10.01 -19.66
C ALA A 273 -11.82 -8.95 -20.70
N ASP A 274 -12.26 -7.71 -20.51
CA ASP A 274 -11.75 -6.54 -21.22
C ASP A 274 -10.58 -5.94 -20.45
N LEU A 275 -9.36 -6.10 -20.99
CA LEU A 275 -8.13 -5.57 -20.40
C LEU A 275 -7.64 -4.27 -21.08
N SER A 276 -8.49 -3.56 -21.82
CA SER A 276 -8.12 -2.32 -22.53
C SER A 276 -7.48 -1.27 -21.63
N ASP A 277 -7.95 -1.12 -20.39
CA ASP A 277 -7.33 -0.21 -19.40
C ASP A 277 -5.89 -0.62 -19.06
N TRP A 278 -5.62 -1.92 -18.94
CA TRP A 278 -4.27 -2.44 -18.68
C TRP A 278 -3.37 -2.31 -19.91
N GLU A 279 -3.90 -2.54 -21.09
CA GLU A 279 -3.18 -2.32 -22.35
C GLU A 279 -2.78 -0.85 -22.49
N GLN A 280 -3.65 0.09 -22.11
CA GLN A 280 -3.33 1.51 -22.10
C GLN A 280 -2.20 1.85 -21.11
N VAL A 281 -2.17 1.24 -19.92
CA VAL A 281 -1.05 1.40 -18.96
C VAL A 281 0.26 0.92 -19.57
N LEU A 282 0.26 -0.26 -20.20
CA LEU A 282 1.45 -0.83 -20.84
C LEU A 282 1.89 0.00 -22.06
N TYR A 283 0.94 0.51 -22.83
CA TYR A 283 1.24 1.42 -23.95
C TYR A 283 1.93 2.71 -23.46
N GLN A 284 1.41 3.33 -22.40
CA GLN A 284 2.02 4.53 -21.81
C GLN A 284 3.43 4.25 -21.30
N GLN A 285 3.64 3.11 -20.66
CA GLN A 285 4.94 2.68 -20.14
C GLN A 285 5.96 2.45 -21.28
N ALA A 286 5.53 1.86 -22.39
CA ALA A 286 6.41 1.56 -23.53
C ALA A 286 6.70 2.78 -24.42
N ASN A 287 5.85 3.81 -24.40
CA ASN A 287 5.93 4.98 -25.27
C ASN A 287 6.19 6.28 -24.48
N THR A 288 7.23 6.26 -23.65
CA THR A 288 7.67 7.48 -22.96
C THR A 288 8.30 8.48 -23.93
N THR A 289 8.09 9.78 -23.69
CA THR A 289 8.58 10.88 -24.54
C THR A 289 9.74 11.65 -23.90
N GLY A 290 10.18 11.24 -22.72
CA GLY A 290 11.27 11.85 -21.97
C GLY A 290 11.41 11.20 -20.59
N GLU A 291 12.25 11.78 -19.78
CA GLU A 291 12.53 11.30 -18.43
C GLU A 291 12.70 12.47 -17.44
N VAL A 292 12.51 12.20 -16.16
CA VAL A 292 12.76 13.13 -15.07
C VAL A 292 13.39 12.42 -13.89
N THR A 293 14.24 13.12 -13.13
CA THR A 293 14.90 12.62 -11.93
C THR A 293 14.33 13.29 -10.68
N ILE A 294 13.67 12.50 -9.84
CA ILE A 294 13.07 12.97 -8.58
C ILE A 294 13.98 12.59 -7.40
N GLY A 295 14.41 13.57 -6.64
CA GLY A 295 15.09 13.33 -5.37
C GLY A 295 14.09 13.02 -4.27
N MET A 296 14.12 11.79 -3.74
CA MET A 296 13.34 11.43 -2.55
C MET A 296 14.22 11.52 -1.31
N VAL A 297 13.99 12.57 -0.49
CA VAL A 297 14.79 12.83 0.72
C VAL A 297 14.11 12.18 1.92
N GLY A 298 14.60 11.01 2.33
CA GLY A 298 13.99 10.15 3.34
C GLY A 298 14.99 9.59 4.35
N LYS A 299 14.48 8.63 5.18
CA LYS A 299 15.28 7.95 6.23
C LYS A 299 15.66 6.52 5.89
N TYR A 300 14.86 5.86 5.06
CA TYR A 300 14.94 4.42 4.78
C TYR A 300 15.32 4.17 3.32
N VAL A 301 16.33 4.91 2.86
CA VAL A 301 16.70 4.97 1.45
C VAL A 301 17.23 3.65 0.87
N GLU A 302 17.72 2.75 1.73
CA GLU A 302 18.20 1.43 1.33
C GLU A 302 17.07 0.40 1.14
N LEU A 303 15.85 0.72 1.62
CA LEU A 303 14.71 -0.18 1.64
C LEU A 303 13.55 0.39 0.81
N HIS A 304 13.51 0.01 -0.44
CA HIS A 304 12.51 0.49 -1.39
C HIS A 304 11.06 0.18 -0.98
N ASP A 305 10.82 -0.90 -0.25
CA ASP A 305 9.50 -1.27 0.23
C ASP A 305 8.98 -0.39 1.39
N ALA A 306 9.86 0.35 2.07
CA ALA A 306 9.45 1.36 3.06
C ALA A 306 8.70 2.55 2.43
N TYR A 307 8.87 2.77 1.12
CA TYR A 307 8.24 3.83 0.34
C TYR A 307 7.47 3.28 -0.87
N LYS A 308 6.93 2.07 -0.75
CA LYS A 308 6.33 1.35 -1.88
C LYS A 308 5.24 2.15 -2.58
N SER A 309 4.28 2.68 -1.83
CA SER A 309 3.17 3.45 -2.40
C SER A 309 3.64 4.77 -3.01
N VAL A 310 4.61 5.47 -2.40
CA VAL A 310 5.21 6.70 -2.97
C VAL A 310 5.91 6.40 -4.29
N ASN A 311 6.70 5.32 -4.33
CA ASN A 311 7.41 4.88 -5.55
C ASN A 311 6.44 4.57 -6.69
N GLU A 312 5.36 3.84 -6.39
CA GLU A 312 4.35 3.52 -7.40
C GLU A 312 3.58 4.78 -7.82
N ALA A 313 3.24 5.68 -6.88
CA ALA A 313 2.54 6.93 -7.19
C ALA A 313 3.36 7.86 -8.11
N LEU A 314 4.68 7.96 -7.89
CA LEU A 314 5.59 8.68 -8.79
C LEU A 314 5.60 8.07 -10.20
N LYS A 315 5.67 6.73 -10.31
CA LYS A 315 5.59 6.04 -11.60
C LYS A 315 4.24 6.27 -12.28
N HIS A 316 3.12 6.24 -11.52
CA HIS A 316 1.79 6.53 -12.06
C HIS A 316 1.69 7.96 -12.60
N GLY A 317 2.30 8.94 -11.90
CA GLY A 317 2.44 10.30 -12.40
C GLY A 317 3.25 10.35 -13.71
N GLY A 318 4.31 9.53 -13.79
CA GLY A 318 5.11 9.34 -15.01
C GLY A 318 4.28 8.79 -16.17
N LEU A 319 3.52 7.72 -15.94
CA LEU A 319 2.63 7.13 -16.96
C LEU A 319 1.68 8.17 -17.55
N LYS A 320 1.03 8.97 -16.70
CA LYS A 320 0.09 10.02 -17.10
C LYS A 320 0.73 11.10 -18.00
N ASN A 321 1.99 11.41 -17.74
CA ASN A 321 2.76 12.41 -18.49
C ASN A 321 3.60 11.78 -19.62
N ARG A 322 3.57 10.46 -19.80
CA ARG A 322 4.42 9.70 -20.71
C ARG A 322 5.91 9.95 -20.49
N LEU A 323 6.30 10.01 -19.20
CA LEU A 323 7.68 10.22 -18.77
C LEU A 323 8.19 9.02 -17.99
N GLN A 324 9.45 8.67 -18.21
CA GLN A 324 10.16 7.78 -17.34
C GLN A 324 10.59 8.53 -16.07
N VAL A 325 10.29 7.97 -14.90
CA VAL A 325 10.63 8.59 -13.62
C VAL A 325 11.78 7.82 -12.99
N HIS A 326 12.90 8.51 -12.81
CA HIS A 326 14.06 8.03 -12.06
C HIS A 326 13.98 8.57 -10.63
N ILE A 327 13.98 7.68 -9.63
CA ILE A 327 13.94 8.06 -8.23
C ILE A 327 15.35 7.95 -7.67
N LYS A 328 15.94 9.08 -7.29
CA LYS A 328 17.20 9.16 -6.55
C LYS A 328 16.90 9.23 -5.06
N TYR A 329 17.17 8.15 -4.35
CA TYR A 329 17.01 8.11 -2.90
C TYR A 329 18.17 8.85 -2.24
N ILE A 330 17.85 9.77 -1.34
CA ILE A 330 18.82 10.61 -0.63
C ILE A 330 18.54 10.51 0.86
N ASP A 331 19.54 10.05 1.63
CA ASP A 331 19.41 10.05 3.08
C ASP A 331 19.39 11.48 3.60
N SER A 332 18.40 11.80 4.40
CA SER A 332 18.26 13.12 4.99
C SER A 332 19.44 13.48 5.93
N GLU A 333 20.08 12.49 6.55
CA GLU A 333 21.30 12.69 7.34
C GLU A 333 22.49 13.06 6.45
N ASP A 334 22.55 12.55 5.21
CA ASP A 334 23.57 12.97 4.24
C ASP A 334 23.42 14.46 3.87
N VAL A 335 22.19 14.96 3.78
CA VAL A 335 21.96 16.41 3.55
C VAL A 335 22.45 17.24 4.74
N GLU A 336 22.26 16.74 5.98
CA GLU A 336 22.78 17.43 7.19
C GLU A 336 24.31 17.50 7.22
N VAL A 337 24.97 16.41 6.85
CA VAL A 337 26.43 16.27 6.99
C VAL A 337 27.17 16.81 5.78
N LYS A 338 26.69 16.55 4.56
CA LYS A 338 27.35 16.88 3.29
C LYS A 338 26.86 18.19 2.67
N GLY A 339 25.78 18.77 3.24
CA GLY A 339 25.12 19.95 2.68
C GLY A 339 24.21 19.65 1.50
N THR A 340 23.64 20.70 0.92
CA THR A 340 22.63 20.62 -0.15
C THR A 340 23.22 20.27 -1.53
N ASP A 341 24.54 20.18 -1.69
CA ASP A 341 25.18 19.79 -2.96
C ASP A 341 24.75 18.40 -3.44
N VAL A 342 24.35 17.50 -2.50
CA VAL A 342 23.82 16.16 -2.83
C VAL A 342 22.49 16.22 -3.58
N LEU A 343 21.80 17.37 -3.54
CA LEU A 343 20.52 17.64 -4.21
C LEU A 343 20.70 18.23 -5.63
N ALA A 344 21.94 18.48 -6.05
CA ALA A 344 22.21 19.07 -7.35
C ALA A 344 21.78 18.15 -8.50
N GLY A 345 21.26 18.76 -9.57
CA GLY A 345 20.85 18.03 -10.79
C GLY A 345 19.53 17.26 -10.68
N LEU A 346 18.72 17.53 -9.66
CA LEU A 346 17.37 16.98 -9.53
C LEU A 346 16.37 17.85 -10.28
N ASP A 347 15.36 17.23 -10.91
CA ASP A 347 14.27 17.93 -11.57
C ASP A 347 13.14 18.29 -10.61
N ALA A 348 13.01 17.57 -9.49
CA ALA A 348 12.11 17.87 -8.40
C ALA A 348 12.53 17.17 -7.10
N ILE A 349 12.03 17.63 -5.96
CA ILE A 349 12.32 17.10 -4.62
C ILE A 349 11.02 16.67 -3.95
N LEU A 350 10.97 15.43 -3.47
CA LEU A 350 9.90 14.88 -2.65
C LEU A 350 10.43 14.55 -1.26
N VAL A 351 9.73 15.03 -0.22
CA VAL A 351 9.99 14.64 1.17
C VAL A 351 8.79 13.83 1.65
N PRO A 352 8.96 12.50 1.86
CA PRO A 352 7.88 11.61 2.25
C PRO A 352 7.51 11.72 3.73
N GLY A 353 6.42 11.07 4.11
CA GLY A 353 6.02 10.88 5.51
C GLY A 353 7.07 10.15 6.35
N GLY A 354 6.93 10.25 7.67
CA GLY A 354 7.80 9.60 8.63
C GLY A 354 7.57 10.13 10.05
N PHE A 355 8.24 9.53 11.02
CA PHE A 355 8.17 9.88 12.44
C PHE A 355 9.55 10.03 13.05
N GLY A 356 9.67 10.82 14.14
CA GLY A 356 10.86 10.97 14.98
C GLY A 356 11.94 11.90 14.43
N LYS A 357 12.92 12.22 15.25
CA LYS A 357 13.88 13.31 15.09
C LYS A 357 14.97 13.10 14.03
N ARG A 358 15.28 11.87 13.65
CA ARG A 358 16.43 11.55 12.79
C ARG A 358 16.29 12.19 11.41
N GLY A 359 17.32 12.94 10.96
CA GLY A 359 17.39 13.54 9.64
C GLY A 359 16.38 14.68 9.38
N ILE A 360 15.84 15.32 10.42
CA ILE A 360 14.84 16.39 10.29
C ILE A 360 15.44 17.66 9.71
N GLU A 361 16.61 18.08 10.19
CA GLU A 361 17.26 19.30 9.70
C GLU A 361 17.68 19.16 8.23
N GLY A 362 18.08 17.95 7.80
CA GLY A 362 18.36 17.69 6.39
C GLY A 362 17.10 17.78 5.50
N LYS A 363 15.93 17.34 6.01
CA LYS A 363 14.66 17.51 5.29
C LYS A 363 14.24 18.99 5.22
N ILE A 364 14.45 19.75 6.30
CA ILE A 364 14.22 21.20 6.33
C ILE A 364 15.16 21.90 5.33
N ALA A 365 16.44 21.52 5.30
CA ALA A 365 17.41 22.04 4.34
C ALA A 365 17.03 21.70 2.89
N ALA A 366 16.50 20.50 2.63
CA ALA A 366 16.01 20.12 1.30
C ALA A 366 14.78 20.95 0.87
N ALA A 367 13.84 21.24 1.78
CA ALA A 367 12.71 22.11 1.50
C ALA A 367 13.17 23.55 1.20
N LYS A 368 14.14 24.06 1.97
CA LYS A 368 14.78 25.36 1.73
C LYS A 368 15.44 25.43 0.36
N TYR A 369 16.25 24.43 0.05
CA TYR A 369 16.95 24.33 -1.24
C TYR A 369 15.97 24.35 -2.42
N ALA A 370 14.89 23.57 -2.33
CA ALA A 370 13.85 23.56 -3.33
C ALA A 370 13.19 24.94 -3.50
N ARG A 371 12.82 25.60 -2.38
CA ARG A 371 12.16 26.91 -2.39
C ARG A 371 13.07 28.01 -2.99
N GLU A 372 14.34 28.04 -2.62
CA GLU A 372 15.28 29.09 -3.06
C GLU A 372 15.72 28.91 -4.52
N ASN A 373 15.75 27.68 -5.03
CA ASN A 373 16.21 27.37 -6.39
C ASN A 373 15.05 27.14 -7.38
N GLY A 374 13.79 27.36 -6.97
CA GLY A 374 12.62 27.17 -7.83
C GLY A 374 12.39 25.73 -8.28
N ILE A 375 12.97 24.75 -7.56
CA ILE A 375 12.83 23.33 -7.85
C ILE A 375 11.47 22.83 -7.34
N PRO A 376 10.64 22.16 -8.15
CA PRO A 376 9.36 21.63 -7.71
C PRO A 376 9.50 20.78 -6.44
N TYR A 377 8.62 21.05 -5.45
CA TYR A 377 8.65 20.41 -4.15
C TYR A 377 7.30 19.78 -3.80
N LEU A 378 7.31 18.52 -3.39
CA LEU A 378 6.15 17.83 -2.80
C LEU A 378 6.51 17.32 -1.41
N GLY A 379 5.84 17.86 -0.38
CA GLY A 379 5.96 17.40 1.00
C GLY A 379 4.73 16.59 1.42
N ILE A 380 4.91 15.33 1.81
CA ILE A 380 3.84 14.44 2.26
C ILE A 380 3.91 14.28 3.77
N CYS A 381 2.83 14.56 4.50
CA CYS A 381 2.71 14.41 5.96
C CYS A 381 3.85 15.13 6.70
N LEU A 382 4.87 14.42 7.18
CA LEU A 382 6.07 15.04 7.73
C LEU A 382 6.75 16.00 6.74
N GLY A 383 6.70 15.71 5.44
CA GLY A 383 7.25 16.59 4.40
C GLY A 383 6.55 17.94 4.34
N MET A 384 5.24 18.02 4.55
CA MET A 384 4.53 19.29 4.72
C MET A 384 4.99 20.02 5.99
N GLN A 385 5.12 19.29 7.10
CA GLN A 385 5.48 19.87 8.40
C GLN A 385 6.90 20.50 8.36
N VAL A 386 7.87 19.80 7.75
CA VAL A 386 9.23 20.38 7.62
C VAL A 386 9.27 21.57 6.68
N ALA A 387 8.45 21.59 5.62
CA ALA A 387 8.31 22.75 4.74
C ALA A 387 7.71 23.97 5.49
N LEU A 388 6.71 23.73 6.34
CA LEU A 388 6.14 24.77 7.21
C LEU A 388 7.15 25.31 8.21
N ILE A 389 7.95 24.43 8.85
CA ILE A 389 9.01 24.81 9.79
C ILE A 389 10.07 25.64 9.07
N GLU A 390 10.51 25.22 7.89
CA GLU A 390 11.46 25.99 7.07
C GLU A 390 10.93 27.39 6.79
N TYR A 391 9.70 27.48 6.27
CA TYR A 391 9.09 28.75 5.91
C TYR A 391 8.91 29.68 7.14
N ALA A 392 8.54 29.10 8.27
CA ALA A 392 8.44 29.84 9.54
C ALA A 392 9.80 30.40 9.97
N ARG A 393 10.87 29.63 9.89
CA ARG A 393 12.23 30.05 10.27
C ARG A 393 12.79 31.12 9.32
N ASP A 394 12.78 30.84 8.03
CA ASP A 394 13.58 31.59 7.06
C ASP A 394 12.78 32.70 6.36
N VAL A 395 11.45 32.62 6.29
CA VAL A 395 10.62 33.62 5.63
C VAL A 395 9.77 34.41 6.64
N ALA A 396 9.19 33.75 7.64
CA ALA A 396 8.35 34.43 8.64
C ALA A 396 9.15 34.99 9.84
N GLY A 397 10.48 34.76 9.90
CA GLY A 397 11.35 35.31 10.94
C GLY A 397 11.14 34.68 12.33
N MET A 398 10.56 33.51 12.40
CA MET A 398 10.30 32.76 13.64
C MET A 398 11.52 31.87 13.96
N ALA A 399 12.64 32.48 14.31
CA ALA A 399 13.89 31.78 14.58
C ALA A 399 13.69 30.66 15.63
N GLY A 400 14.08 29.44 15.31
CA GLY A 400 13.91 28.26 16.16
C GLY A 400 12.51 27.63 16.12
N ALA A 401 11.63 28.03 15.17
CA ALA A 401 10.35 27.33 14.95
C ALA A 401 10.56 25.83 14.73
N ASN A 402 9.71 25.00 15.33
CA ASN A 402 9.85 23.55 15.26
C ASN A 402 8.51 22.85 15.49
N SER A 403 8.53 21.52 15.40
CA SER A 403 7.48 20.64 15.91
C SER A 403 7.76 20.24 17.36
N THR A 404 6.72 20.16 18.19
CA THR A 404 6.86 19.60 19.55
C THR A 404 7.23 18.12 19.56
N GLU A 405 7.13 17.42 18.42
CA GLU A 405 7.66 16.07 18.24
C GLU A 405 9.19 16.04 18.34
N PHE A 406 9.86 17.07 17.81
CA PHE A 406 11.33 17.11 17.71
C PHE A 406 11.96 17.92 18.83
N ASP A 407 11.31 19.01 19.22
CA ASP A 407 11.71 19.91 20.30
C ASP A 407 10.46 20.31 21.12
N PRO A 408 10.19 19.61 22.24
CA PRO A 408 9.05 19.92 23.09
C PRO A 408 9.08 21.32 23.71
N ASP A 409 10.26 21.91 23.83
CA ASP A 409 10.48 23.22 24.46
C ASP A 409 10.63 24.36 23.44
N THR A 410 10.34 24.10 22.16
CA THR A 410 10.48 25.13 21.10
C THR A 410 9.67 26.37 21.41
N LYS A 411 10.28 27.54 21.18
CA LYS A 411 9.63 28.85 21.35
C LYS A 411 8.44 29.03 20.39
N TYR A 412 8.52 28.47 19.21
CA TYR A 412 7.50 28.58 18.17
C TYR A 412 7.07 27.17 17.70
N PRO A 413 6.15 26.53 18.46
CA PRO A 413 5.63 25.22 18.10
C PRO A 413 4.65 25.33 16.92
N VAL A 414 5.17 25.52 15.70
CA VAL A 414 4.35 25.70 14.49
C VAL A 414 3.65 24.41 14.08
N VAL A 415 4.12 23.27 14.58
CA VAL A 415 3.49 21.94 14.51
C VAL A 415 3.43 21.38 15.93
N ALA A 416 2.27 20.89 16.36
CA ALA A 416 2.08 20.40 17.72
C ALA A 416 1.03 19.28 17.80
N LEU A 417 1.01 18.55 18.92
CA LEU A 417 -0.07 17.63 19.24
C LEU A 417 -1.40 18.37 19.39
N ILE A 418 -2.48 17.82 18.84
CA ILE A 418 -3.82 18.28 19.20
C ILE A 418 -4.14 17.71 20.58
N THR A 419 -4.14 18.58 21.58
CA THR A 419 -4.41 18.22 22.98
C THR A 419 -5.90 18.15 23.30
N GLU A 420 -6.77 18.66 22.41
CA GLU A 420 -8.22 18.68 22.59
C GLU A 420 -8.95 18.24 21.32
N TRP A 421 -9.53 17.04 21.33
CA TRP A 421 -10.48 16.58 20.34
C TRP A 421 -11.91 16.70 20.85
N LYS A 422 -12.82 17.16 19.98
CA LYS A 422 -14.23 16.89 20.17
C LYS A 422 -14.56 15.59 19.42
N ASP A 423 -15.01 14.57 20.14
CA ASP A 423 -15.57 13.37 19.53
C ASP A 423 -16.91 13.69 18.84
N GLU A 424 -17.48 12.74 18.10
CA GLU A 424 -18.79 12.91 17.44
C GLU A 424 -19.93 13.27 18.41
N SER A 425 -19.74 13.08 19.72
CA SER A 425 -20.68 13.46 20.76
C SER A 425 -20.47 14.87 21.31
N GLY A 426 -19.42 15.59 20.84
CA GLY A 426 -19.05 16.93 21.32
C GLY A 426 -18.29 16.94 22.65
N LYS A 427 -17.87 15.78 23.16
CA LYS A 427 -17.11 15.64 24.38
C LYS A 427 -15.63 15.84 24.13
N VAL A 428 -14.98 16.72 24.88
CA VAL A 428 -13.53 16.97 24.79
C VAL A 428 -12.78 15.78 25.40
N GLU A 429 -12.12 15.00 24.59
CA GLU A 429 -11.20 13.97 25.05
C GLU A 429 -9.81 14.58 25.24
N LYS A 430 -9.39 14.76 26.47
CA LYS A 430 -8.00 15.18 26.78
C LYS A 430 -7.08 13.99 26.53
N ARG A 431 -6.25 14.08 25.52
CA ARG A 431 -5.24 13.08 25.20
C ARG A 431 -3.91 13.50 25.83
N SER A 432 -3.29 12.61 26.60
CA SER A 432 -1.97 12.81 27.19
C SER A 432 -0.93 11.99 26.43
N ASP A 433 0.33 12.39 26.50
CA ASP A 433 1.51 11.68 25.95
C ASP A 433 1.64 10.23 26.45
N LYS A 434 0.85 9.85 27.48
CA LYS A 434 0.79 8.50 28.06
C LYS A 434 -0.36 7.66 27.52
N SER A 435 -1.18 8.19 26.61
CA SER A 435 -2.23 7.43 25.92
C SER A 435 -1.61 6.37 25.01
N ASP A 436 -2.32 5.26 24.82
CA ASP A 436 -1.92 4.20 23.91
C ASP A 436 -1.52 4.80 22.54
N LEU A 437 -0.26 4.58 22.16
CA LEU A 437 0.33 5.19 20.97
C LEU A 437 -0.46 4.91 19.68
N GLY A 438 -1.15 3.78 19.56
CA GLY A 438 -2.05 3.47 18.44
C GLY A 438 -3.36 4.26 18.44
N GLY A 439 -3.85 4.74 19.61
CA GLY A 439 -5.18 5.36 19.77
C GLY A 439 -5.25 6.87 19.55
N THR A 440 -4.14 7.57 19.27
CA THR A 440 -4.07 9.04 19.18
C THR A 440 -3.88 9.57 17.76
N MET A 441 -3.77 8.72 16.74
CA MET A 441 -3.55 9.12 15.35
C MET A 441 -4.85 9.46 14.62
N ARG A 442 -4.79 10.45 13.74
CA ARG A 442 -5.77 10.58 12.65
C ARG A 442 -5.44 9.51 11.61
N LEU A 443 -6.41 8.63 11.37
CA LEU A 443 -6.27 7.49 10.49
C LEU A 443 -7.40 7.44 9.47
N GLY A 444 -7.07 7.03 8.25
CA GLY A 444 -8.03 6.79 7.18
C GLY A 444 -8.49 8.02 6.43
N GLY A 445 -9.54 7.84 5.64
CA GLY A 445 -10.10 8.86 4.77
C GLY A 445 -10.72 10.02 5.54
N GLN A 446 -10.25 11.24 5.24
CA GLN A 446 -10.80 12.48 5.81
C GLN A 446 -11.16 13.42 4.67
N LEU A 447 -12.28 14.11 4.83
CA LEU A 447 -12.71 15.14 3.89
C LEU A 447 -11.86 16.39 4.06
N CYS A 448 -11.36 16.93 2.94
CA CYS A 448 -10.62 18.18 2.88
C CYS A 448 -11.27 19.13 1.90
N HIS A 449 -11.55 20.36 2.35
CA HIS A 449 -12.09 21.45 1.54
C HIS A 449 -10.96 22.22 0.86
N LEU A 450 -10.91 22.21 -0.46
CA LEU A 450 -9.91 22.91 -1.26
C LEU A 450 -10.27 24.39 -1.43
N GLN A 451 -9.29 25.25 -1.16
CA GLN A 451 -9.53 26.69 -1.19
C GLN A 451 -9.56 27.25 -2.63
N PRO A 452 -10.48 28.18 -2.93
CA PRO A 452 -10.57 28.81 -4.25
C PRO A 452 -9.26 29.44 -4.70
N GLY A 453 -8.91 29.26 -5.98
CA GLY A 453 -7.69 29.79 -6.58
C GLY A 453 -6.42 29.13 -6.07
N SER A 454 -6.49 27.96 -5.44
CA SER A 454 -5.32 27.13 -5.14
C SER A 454 -4.96 26.26 -6.34
N LYS A 455 -3.67 26.00 -6.52
CA LYS A 455 -3.16 25.08 -7.56
C LYS A 455 -3.67 23.67 -7.34
N VAL A 456 -3.77 23.23 -6.08
CA VAL A 456 -4.28 21.91 -5.74
C VAL A 456 -5.72 21.75 -6.18
N ARG A 457 -6.59 22.77 -5.99
CA ARG A 457 -7.98 22.73 -6.47
C ARG A 457 -8.06 22.61 -7.99
N GLU A 458 -7.17 23.29 -8.72
CA GLU A 458 -7.08 23.16 -10.18
C GLU A 458 -6.64 21.74 -10.60
N LEU A 459 -5.68 21.13 -9.88
CA LEU A 459 -5.19 19.78 -10.15
C LEU A 459 -6.26 18.71 -9.92
N TYR A 460 -7.03 18.81 -8.83
CA TYR A 460 -8.11 17.85 -8.54
C TYR A 460 -9.38 18.11 -9.34
N GLY A 461 -9.63 19.36 -9.76
CA GLY A 461 -10.82 19.75 -10.52
C GLY A 461 -12.13 19.69 -9.72
N GLN A 462 -12.04 19.73 -8.38
CA GLN A 462 -13.20 19.65 -7.47
C GLN A 462 -12.92 20.44 -6.20
N ASP A 463 -13.98 20.73 -5.42
CA ASP A 463 -13.90 21.56 -4.21
C ASP A 463 -13.57 20.75 -2.97
N ASP A 464 -14.03 19.51 -2.94
CA ASP A 464 -13.88 18.58 -1.81
C ASP A 464 -13.17 17.31 -2.24
N ILE A 465 -12.21 16.87 -1.43
CA ILE A 465 -11.48 15.62 -1.65
C ILE A 465 -11.49 14.77 -0.39
N VAL A 466 -11.38 13.46 -0.56
CA VAL A 466 -11.17 12.52 0.55
C VAL A 466 -9.82 11.86 0.37
N GLU A 467 -8.93 12.10 1.33
CA GLU A 467 -7.59 11.53 1.33
C GLU A 467 -7.27 10.85 2.66
N ARG A 468 -6.33 9.91 2.67
CA ARG A 468 -6.02 9.10 3.84
C ARG A 468 -4.95 9.74 4.70
N HIS A 469 -5.17 9.75 6.01
CA HIS A 469 -4.29 10.31 7.03
C HIS A 469 -3.62 9.21 7.85
N ARG A 470 -2.40 9.51 8.34
CA ARG A 470 -1.66 8.71 9.32
C ARG A 470 -0.69 9.61 10.07
N HIS A 471 -1.19 10.41 11.01
CA HIS A 471 -0.35 11.34 11.79
C HIS A 471 -1.00 11.73 13.12
N ARG A 472 -0.19 12.32 14.03
CA ARG A 472 -0.60 12.80 15.35
C ARG A 472 -0.44 14.31 15.47
N TYR A 473 0.58 14.86 14.83
CA TYR A 473 0.94 16.27 14.91
C TYR A 473 0.26 17.04 13.81
N GLU A 474 -0.16 18.26 14.15
CA GLU A 474 -0.92 19.14 13.28
C GLU A 474 -0.33 20.55 13.27
N VAL A 475 -0.64 21.31 12.26
CA VAL A 475 -0.28 22.73 12.17
C VAL A 475 -0.95 23.51 13.32
N ASN A 476 -0.16 24.29 14.04
CA ASN A 476 -0.66 25.10 15.15
C ASN A 476 -1.34 26.37 14.64
N ASN A 477 -2.66 26.39 14.70
CA ASN A 477 -3.48 27.50 14.21
C ASN A 477 -3.20 28.86 14.90
N ASN A 478 -2.65 28.86 16.12
CA ASN A 478 -2.32 30.10 16.82
C ASN A 478 -1.16 30.85 16.17
N LEU A 479 -0.31 30.14 15.42
CA LEU A 479 0.88 30.71 14.77
C LEU A 479 0.74 30.84 13.25
N ILE A 480 -0.24 30.16 12.64
CA ILE A 480 -0.35 30.06 11.18
C ILE A 480 -0.56 31.41 10.50
N LYS A 481 -1.25 32.35 11.16
CA LYS A 481 -1.48 33.69 10.62
C LYS A 481 -0.17 34.45 10.37
N GLN A 482 0.82 34.32 11.26
CA GLN A 482 2.13 34.99 11.12
C GLN A 482 2.89 34.48 9.89
N ILE A 483 2.66 33.20 9.53
CA ILE A 483 3.29 32.55 8.38
C ILE A 483 2.57 32.93 7.08
N THR A 484 1.22 32.93 7.10
CA THR A 484 0.41 33.29 5.93
C THR A 484 0.52 34.76 5.56
N ASP A 485 0.69 35.66 6.55
CA ASP A 485 0.95 37.09 6.31
C ASP A 485 2.28 37.31 5.56
N LYS A 486 3.16 36.30 5.48
CA LYS A 486 4.40 36.31 4.72
C LYS A 486 4.29 35.65 3.34
N GLY A 487 3.10 35.24 2.94
CA GLY A 487 2.81 34.78 1.59
C GLY A 487 2.59 33.27 1.43
N LEU A 488 2.77 32.45 2.47
CA LEU A 488 2.35 31.04 2.40
C LEU A 488 0.81 30.98 2.35
N LYS A 489 0.27 30.16 1.47
CA LYS A 489 -1.16 29.99 1.28
C LYS A 489 -1.64 28.67 1.91
N ILE A 490 -2.73 28.73 2.67
CA ILE A 490 -3.48 27.53 3.04
C ILE A 490 -4.35 27.17 1.83
N ALA A 491 -4.15 25.99 1.29
CA ALA A 491 -4.83 25.52 0.09
C ALA A 491 -5.90 24.47 0.37
N GLY A 492 -5.87 23.84 1.55
CA GLY A 492 -6.88 22.89 2.00
C GLY A 492 -7.08 22.93 3.51
N LEU A 493 -8.34 22.73 3.94
CA LEU A 493 -8.75 22.69 5.33
C LEU A 493 -9.62 21.46 5.62
N SER A 494 -9.62 20.99 6.88
CA SER A 494 -10.54 19.96 7.34
C SER A 494 -12.00 20.38 7.26
N THR A 495 -12.92 19.44 7.39
CA THR A 495 -14.39 19.66 7.28
C THR A 495 -14.92 20.77 8.19
N ASP A 496 -14.35 20.93 9.38
CA ASP A 496 -14.71 21.98 10.33
C ASP A 496 -13.92 23.30 10.09
N ASN A 497 -13.14 23.37 9.00
CA ASN A 497 -12.25 24.48 8.63
C ASN A 497 -11.20 24.86 9.71
N LYS A 498 -10.85 23.90 10.58
CA LYS A 498 -9.91 24.20 11.68
C LYS A 498 -8.50 23.68 11.43
N LEU A 499 -8.35 22.54 10.74
CA LEU A 499 -7.05 21.94 10.54
C LEU A 499 -6.51 22.26 9.15
N VAL A 500 -5.24 22.62 9.09
CA VAL A 500 -4.54 22.88 7.83
C VAL A 500 -4.12 21.54 7.21
N GLU A 501 -4.70 21.22 6.07
CA GLU A 501 -4.45 19.97 5.35
C GLU A 501 -3.46 20.14 4.21
N ILE A 502 -3.42 21.35 3.60
CA ILE A 502 -2.57 21.64 2.44
C ILE A 502 -1.99 23.05 2.56
N ILE A 503 -0.70 23.17 2.28
CA ILE A 503 -0.01 24.44 2.12
C ILE A 503 0.53 24.59 0.70
N GLU A 504 0.54 25.81 0.17
CA GLU A 504 1.13 26.20 -1.10
C GLU A 504 2.01 27.45 -0.95
N ASN A 505 3.13 27.51 -1.67
CA ASN A 505 3.81 28.76 -1.91
C ASN A 505 3.45 29.31 -3.30
N PRO A 506 2.55 30.30 -3.41
CA PRO A 506 2.08 30.80 -4.70
C PRO A 506 3.16 31.54 -5.51
N ASN A 507 4.24 31.98 -4.86
CA ASN A 507 5.35 32.67 -5.50
C ASN A 507 6.41 31.69 -6.05
N HIS A 508 6.19 30.39 -5.87
CA HIS A 508 7.09 29.33 -6.36
C HIS A 508 6.43 28.60 -7.55
N PRO A 509 7.18 28.16 -8.56
CA PRO A 509 6.63 27.45 -9.72
C PRO A 509 5.74 26.27 -9.33
N TRP A 510 6.17 25.47 -8.35
CA TRP A 510 5.39 24.35 -7.81
C TRP A 510 5.93 23.95 -6.42
N PHE A 511 5.27 24.39 -5.34
CA PHE A 511 5.66 24.07 -3.97
C PHE A 511 4.40 23.75 -3.16
N ILE A 512 4.17 22.47 -2.88
CA ILE A 512 2.97 21.97 -2.24
C ILE A 512 3.35 21.01 -1.11
N GLY A 513 2.73 21.21 0.05
CA GLY A 513 2.78 20.28 1.17
C GLY A 513 1.38 19.81 1.52
N VAL A 514 1.21 18.51 1.77
CA VAL A 514 -0.07 17.88 2.16
C VAL A 514 0.10 17.09 3.45
N GLN A 515 -0.88 17.20 4.37
CA GLN A 515 -0.85 16.48 5.65
C GLN A 515 -1.24 15.01 5.49
N PHE A 516 -2.07 14.72 4.53
CA PHE A 516 -2.51 13.37 4.16
C PHE A 516 -1.48 12.63 3.28
N HIS A 517 -1.80 11.37 2.96
CA HIS A 517 -0.96 10.45 2.18
C HIS A 517 -1.60 10.16 0.81
N PRO A 518 -1.39 11.00 -0.21
CA PRO A 518 -2.00 10.83 -1.54
C PRO A 518 -1.48 9.58 -2.27
N GLU A 519 -0.35 9.04 -1.85
CA GLU A 519 0.23 7.83 -2.40
C GLU A 519 -0.67 6.60 -2.20
N PHE A 520 -1.47 6.56 -1.13
CA PHE A 520 -2.36 5.43 -0.83
C PHE A 520 -3.56 5.33 -1.77
N THR A 521 -3.93 6.42 -2.44
CA THR A 521 -5.05 6.45 -3.38
C THR A 521 -4.60 6.47 -4.84
N SER A 522 -3.30 6.43 -5.10
CA SER A 522 -2.74 6.41 -6.44
C SER A 522 -2.93 5.08 -7.15
N ASN A 523 -3.33 5.11 -8.42
CA ASN A 523 -3.68 3.97 -9.24
C ASN A 523 -3.06 4.10 -10.65
N PRO A 524 -2.49 3.03 -11.25
CA PRO A 524 -1.81 3.11 -12.55
C PRO A 524 -2.72 3.50 -13.71
N ARG A 525 -4.01 3.10 -13.67
CA ARG A 525 -4.98 3.36 -14.72
C ARG A 525 -5.45 4.82 -14.74
N LYS A 526 -5.61 5.45 -13.58
CA LYS A 526 -6.13 6.82 -13.45
C LYS A 526 -5.04 7.84 -13.09
N GLY A 527 -3.95 7.40 -12.46
CA GLY A 527 -2.97 8.27 -11.82
C GLY A 527 -3.54 8.94 -10.57
N HIS A 528 -2.77 9.86 -10.00
CA HIS A 528 -3.21 10.72 -8.91
C HIS A 528 -2.91 12.18 -9.28
N PRO A 529 -3.85 13.14 -9.07
CA PRO A 529 -3.70 14.52 -9.53
C PRO A 529 -2.41 15.20 -9.06
N LEU A 530 -2.06 15.05 -7.76
CA LEU A 530 -0.85 15.66 -7.19
C LEU A 530 0.42 15.10 -7.82
N PHE A 531 0.53 13.77 -7.93
CA PHE A 531 1.71 13.15 -8.52
C PHE A 531 1.82 13.45 -10.01
N SER A 532 0.70 13.47 -10.74
CA SER A 532 0.70 13.84 -12.15
C SER A 532 1.14 15.30 -12.35
N GLY A 533 0.63 16.22 -11.53
CA GLY A 533 1.02 17.64 -11.55
C GLY A 533 2.50 17.84 -11.14
N PHE A 534 2.97 17.10 -10.14
CA PHE A 534 4.35 17.16 -9.68
C PHE A 534 5.35 16.71 -10.74
N ILE A 535 5.08 15.58 -11.39
CA ILE A 535 5.93 15.07 -12.50
C ILE A 535 5.91 16.01 -13.70
N LYS A 536 4.74 16.59 -14.02
CA LYS A 536 4.65 17.63 -15.06
C LYS A 536 5.52 18.85 -14.71
N ALA A 537 5.45 19.33 -13.47
CA ALA A 537 6.25 20.45 -13.03
C ALA A 537 7.76 20.14 -13.04
N ALA A 538 8.16 18.91 -12.69
CA ALA A 538 9.54 18.45 -12.80
C ALA A 538 10.05 18.55 -14.24
N LYS A 539 9.24 18.13 -15.22
CA LYS A 539 9.59 18.24 -16.65
C LYS A 539 9.69 19.69 -17.10
N GLU A 540 8.75 20.54 -16.71
CA GLU A 540 8.79 21.97 -17.02
C GLU A 540 10.02 22.66 -16.42
N TYR A 541 10.46 22.25 -15.22
CA TYR A 541 11.70 22.73 -14.59
C TYR A 541 12.92 22.27 -15.37
N GLN A 542 13.01 20.98 -15.71
CA GLN A 542 14.09 20.39 -16.51
C GLN A 542 14.24 21.13 -17.84
N ASP A 543 13.13 21.32 -18.59
CA ASP A 543 13.15 21.95 -19.90
C ASP A 543 13.64 23.42 -19.87
N LYS A 544 13.39 24.12 -18.75
CA LYS A 544 13.88 25.50 -18.54
C LYS A 544 15.35 25.57 -18.19
N HIS A 545 15.90 24.51 -17.58
CA HIS A 545 17.28 24.50 -17.04
C HIS A 545 18.21 23.57 -17.84
N SER A 546 17.68 22.73 -18.74
CA SER A 546 18.46 21.98 -19.72
C SER A 546 18.98 22.96 -20.77
N ARG A 547 20.28 23.24 -20.72
CA ARG A 547 21.01 23.96 -21.78
C ARG A 547 21.97 23.03 -22.48
#